data_72522077b354683b9f9620a19638aa0b
#
_entry.id   72522077b354683b9f9620a19638aa0b
#
_cell.length_a   1.000
_cell.length_b   1.000
_cell.length_c   1.000
_cell.angle_alpha   90.00
_cell.angle_beta   90.00
_cell.angle_gamma   90.00
#
_symmetry.space_group_name_H-M   'P 1'
#
loop_
_entity.id
_entity.type
_entity.pdbx_description
1 polymer ?
#
loop_
_entity_poly.entity_id
_entity_poly.type
_entity_poly.pdbx_seq_one_letter_code
_entity_poly.pdbx_strand_id
1 'polypeptide(L)'
;MKKLTALLLAAVLLATCFVGCAKTGDKKETIVVGYTIYAPMNYLDEAGTLVGYDTDLAKAVFEALGYEVIFQEIDWNSKYTDLESGTIDCVWNGFTCNTADDDGVLRSEKVDFSYNYMENRQVIVAKADAGITSAADLKGKVAAVESGSAGESYAKTFEGVTTKGFTKQTDCLFEVNAGTADFAVVDAQLAKSYAGKGDYASLTIVDGLSSDVEYYAIGFKKGSELTAKVNEQLEKLGADGTIAKLAEKYGVATTAITDFADQK
;
A
#
# COMPACT_ATOMS: atom_id res chain seq x y z
N MET A 1 -24.66 -70.33 -28.18
CA MET A 1 -24.54 -69.34 -27.07
C MET A 1 -23.16 -68.60 -26.95
N LYS A 2 -22.20 -68.93 -27.82
CA LYS A 2 -20.82 -68.26 -27.74
C LYS A 2 -20.63 -67.12 -28.74
N LYS A 3 -21.61 -66.77 -29.56
CA LYS A 3 -21.51 -65.68 -30.56
C LYS A 3 -22.29 -64.39 -30.19
N LEU A 4 -23.09 -64.45 -29.15
CA LEU A 4 -23.85 -63.26 -28.69
C LEU A 4 -23.08 -62.42 -27.63
N THR A 5 -22.11 -62.99 -26.95
CA THR A 5 -21.30 -62.33 -25.95
C THR A 5 -20.18 -61.46 -26.52
N ALA A 6 -19.76 -61.67 -27.78
CA ALA A 6 -18.74 -60.90 -28.44
C ALA A 6 -19.23 -59.56 -29.02
N LEU A 7 -20.53 -59.41 -29.28
CA LEU A 7 -21.10 -58.14 -29.79
C LEU A 7 -21.43 -57.11 -28.71
N LEU A 8 -21.60 -57.53 -27.47
CA LEU A 8 -21.88 -56.64 -26.35
C LEU A 8 -20.62 -56.00 -25.77
N LEU A 9 -19.43 -56.59 -25.93
CA LEU A 9 -18.17 -56.00 -25.50
C LEU A 9 -17.62 -54.94 -26.47
N ALA A 10 -17.98 -54.99 -27.75
CA ALA A 10 -17.55 -54.00 -28.74
C ALA A 10 -18.36 -52.70 -28.69
N ALA A 11 -19.59 -52.74 -28.15
CA ALA A 11 -20.46 -51.55 -28.01
C ALA A 11 -20.10 -50.68 -26.77
N VAL A 12 -19.39 -51.22 -25.76
CA VAL A 12 -19.02 -50.50 -24.55
C VAL A 12 -17.66 -49.73 -24.73
N LEU A 13 -16.85 -50.11 -25.71
CA LEU A 13 -15.56 -49.46 -25.99
C LEU A 13 -15.65 -48.25 -26.92
N LEU A 14 -16.82 -47.98 -27.54
CA LEU A 14 -17.02 -46.78 -28.40
C LEU A 14 -17.75 -45.62 -27.71
N ALA A 15 -18.16 -45.76 -26.44
CA ALA A 15 -18.87 -44.73 -25.68
C ALA A 15 -17.96 -43.83 -24.80
N THR A 16 -16.61 -44.05 -24.82
CA THR A 16 -15.70 -43.33 -23.93
C THR A 16 -14.88 -42.22 -24.61
N CYS A 17 -15.15 -41.86 -25.86
CA CYS A 17 -14.44 -40.80 -26.59
C CYS A 17 -15.19 -39.47 -26.76
N PHE A 18 -16.29 -39.26 -26.03
CA PHE A 18 -16.93 -37.95 -25.92
C PHE A 18 -16.92 -37.46 -24.46
N VAL A 19 -15.73 -37.45 -23.81
CA VAL A 19 -15.53 -36.46 -22.75
C VAL A 19 -15.26 -35.17 -23.49
N GLY A 20 -16.34 -34.43 -23.73
CA GLY A 20 -16.25 -33.09 -24.25
C GLY A 20 -15.26 -32.28 -23.38
N CYS A 21 -14.36 -31.57 -24.04
CA CYS A 21 -13.68 -30.42 -23.44
C CYS A 21 -14.79 -29.47 -22.95
N ALA A 22 -15.26 -29.67 -21.73
CA ALA A 22 -15.81 -28.57 -20.97
C ALA A 22 -14.68 -27.55 -20.95
N LYS A 23 -14.82 -26.40 -21.63
CA LYS A 23 -14.02 -25.22 -21.38
C LYS A 23 -14.15 -24.98 -19.89
N THR A 24 -13.16 -25.42 -19.12
CA THR A 24 -12.90 -24.84 -17.80
C THR A 24 -12.70 -23.38 -18.11
N GLY A 25 -13.70 -22.55 -17.76
CA GLY A 25 -13.51 -21.10 -17.83
C GLY A 25 -12.20 -20.82 -17.11
N ASP A 26 -11.27 -20.14 -17.78
CA ASP A 26 -9.97 -19.81 -17.23
C ASP A 26 -10.21 -19.10 -15.90
N LYS A 27 -9.99 -19.83 -14.79
CA LYS A 27 -10.05 -19.25 -13.46
C LYS A 27 -8.86 -18.31 -13.42
N LYS A 28 -9.09 -17.01 -13.36
CA LYS A 28 -8.02 -16.02 -13.21
C LYS A 28 -7.19 -16.39 -11.98
N GLU A 29 -5.88 -16.30 -12.10
CA GLU A 29 -5.02 -16.36 -10.93
C GLU A 29 -5.33 -15.17 -10.03
N THR A 30 -5.28 -15.37 -8.72
CA THR A 30 -5.51 -14.31 -7.75
C THR A 30 -4.19 -13.67 -7.35
N ILE A 31 -4.22 -12.37 -7.03
CA ILE A 31 -3.11 -11.62 -6.44
C ILE A 31 -3.61 -10.97 -5.15
N VAL A 32 -2.90 -11.16 -4.06
CA VAL A 32 -3.24 -10.60 -2.74
C VAL A 32 -2.41 -9.36 -2.46
N VAL A 33 -3.07 -8.22 -2.36
CA VAL A 33 -2.46 -6.92 -2.10
C VAL A 33 -2.64 -6.56 -0.63
N GLY A 34 -1.54 -6.45 0.13
CA GLY A 34 -1.53 -6.02 1.52
C GLY A 34 -1.63 -4.50 1.64
N TYR A 35 -2.53 -4.02 2.52
CA TYR A 35 -2.74 -2.59 2.76
C TYR A 35 -3.14 -2.31 4.22
N THR A 36 -3.03 -1.03 4.64
CA THR A 36 -3.68 -0.48 5.83
C THR A 36 -4.66 0.63 5.42
N ILE A 37 -5.60 0.99 6.29
CA ILE A 37 -6.51 2.12 6.04
C ILE A 37 -5.73 3.44 6.09
N TYR A 38 -5.62 4.08 4.94
CA TYR A 38 -4.80 5.26 4.71
C TYR A 38 -5.37 6.09 3.53
N ALA A 39 -6.24 7.08 3.78
CA ALA A 39 -6.70 7.98 2.73
C ALA A 39 -5.59 8.99 2.33
N PRO A 40 -5.43 9.29 1.01
CA PRO A 40 -6.29 8.92 -0.09
C PRO A 40 -5.83 7.65 -0.83
N MET A 41 -4.90 6.84 -0.26
CA MET A 41 -4.31 5.66 -0.91
C MET A 41 -5.25 4.45 -0.89
N ASN A 42 -5.65 4.01 0.31
CA ASN A 42 -6.55 2.88 0.52
C ASN A 42 -7.54 3.24 1.65
N TYR A 43 -8.80 3.40 1.36
CA TYR A 43 -9.80 3.76 2.37
C TYR A 43 -11.19 3.28 1.98
N LEU A 44 -12.09 3.24 2.96
CA LEU A 44 -13.49 2.89 2.70
C LEU A 44 -14.29 4.16 2.37
N ASP A 45 -15.06 4.11 1.28
CA ASP A 45 -16.01 5.15 0.95
C ASP A 45 -17.26 5.09 1.87
N GLU A 46 -18.23 5.98 1.66
CA GLU A 46 -19.47 6.02 2.45
C GLU A 46 -20.31 4.74 2.35
N ALA A 47 -20.13 3.96 1.27
CA ALA A 47 -20.80 2.67 1.08
C ALA A 47 -20.03 1.49 1.70
N GLY A 48 -18.85 1.75 2.30
CA GLY A 48 -17.97 0.73 2.85
C GLY A 48 -17.16 -0.02 1.79
N THR A 49 -17.05 0.52 0.57
CA THR A 49 -16.24 -0.06 -0.50
C THR A 49 -14.80 0.44 -0.40
N LEU A 50 -13.83 -0.47 -0.56
CA LEU A 50 -12.42 -0.09 -0.60
C LEU A 50 -12.11 0.64 -1.91
N VAL A 51 -11.67 1.88 -1.76
CA VAL A 51 -11.29 2.81 -2.83
C VAL A 51 -9.96 3.50 -2.48
N GLY A 52 -9.44 4.28 -3.39
CA GLY A 52 -8.22 5.07 -3.18
C GLY A 52 -7.27 4.99 -4.35
N TYR A 53 -6.26 5.84 -4.33
CA TYR A 53 -5.29 5.91 -5.43
C TYR A 53 -4.54 4.58 -5.60
N ASP A 54 -3.98 4.04 -4.51
CA ASP A 54 -3.27 2.76 -4.54
C ASP A 54 -4.21 1.59 -4.86
N THR A 55 -5.45 1.62 -4.32
CA THR A 55 -6.46 0.60 -4.60
C THR A 55 -6.81 0.54 -6.08
N ASP A 56 -7.10 1.68 -6.71
CA ASP A 56 -7.51 1.71 -8.11
C ASP A 56 -6.33 1.49 -9.05
N LEU A 57 -5.12 1.97 -8.70
CA LEU A 57 -3.92 1.72 -9.49
C LEU A 57 -3.51 0.24 -9.43
N ALA A 58 -3.60 -0.41 -8.25
CA ALA A 58 -3.35 -1.85 -8.11
C ALA A 58 -4.32 -2.67 -8.97
N LYS A 59 -5.62 -2.34 -8.95
CA LYS A 59 -6.60 -2.96 -9.85
C LYS A 59 -6.21 -2.79 -11.32
N ALA A 60 -5.91 -1.56 -11.75
CA ALA A 60 -5.54 -1.28 -13.14
C ALA A 60 -4.31 -2.08 -13.60
N VAL A 61 -3.29 -2.20 -12.76
CA VAL A 61 -2.07 -2.96 -13.06
C VAL A 61 -2.35 -4.46 -13.12
N PHE A 62 -2.92 -5.02 -12.06
CA PHE A 62 -3.05 -6.48 -11.95
C PHE A 62 -4.16 -7.05 -12.85
N GLU A 63 -5.25 -6.32 -13.07
CA GLU A 63 -6.28 -6.74 -14.05
C GLU A 63 -5.73 -6.74 -15.48
N ALA A 64 -4.86 -5.77 -15.84
CA ALA A 64 -4.16 -5.77 -17.13
C ALA A 64 -3.18 -6.94 -17.28
N LEU A 65 -2.62 -7.44 -16.17
CA LEU A 65 -1.81 -8.65 -16.12
C LEU A 65 -2.63 -9.95 -16.08
N GLY A 66 -3.97 -9.86 -16.00
CA GLY A 66 -4.88 -11.00 -16.03
C GLY A 66 -5.23 -11.58 -14.66
N TYR A 67 -4.83 -10.96 -13.56
CA TYR A 67 -5.14 -11.40 -12.20
C TYR A 67 -6.53 -10.94 -11.75
N GLU A 68 -7.08 -11.64 -10.76
CA GLU A 68 -8.15 -11.19 -9.88
C GLU A 68 -7.52 -10.60 -8.62
N VAL A 69 -7.84 -9.34 -8.28
CA VAL A 69 -7.19 -8.63 -7.17
C VAL A 69 -7.97 -8.84 -5.88
N ILE A 70 -7.30 -9.34 -4.86
CA ILE A 70 -7.82 -9.47 -3.49
C ILE A 70 -7.05 -8.47 -2.61
N PHE A 71 -7.75 -7.64 -1.86
CA PHE A 71 -7.14 -6.73 -0.89
C PHE A 71 -7.23 -7.32 0.50
N GLN A 72 -6.08 -7.42 1.18
CA GLN A 72 -5.92 -7.93 2.54
C GLN A 72 -5.46 -6.80 3.45
N GLU A 73 -6.30 -6.40 4.42
CA GLU A 73 -5.84 -5.48 5.47
C GLU A 73 -4.82 -6.18 6.36
N ILE A 74 -3.67 -5.55 6.60
CA ILE A 74 -2.55 -6.09 7.38
C ILE A 74 -2.23 -5.17 8.56
N ASP A 75 -1.46 -5.68 9.53
CA ASP A 75 -0.70 -4.85 10.45
C ASP A 75 0.59 -4.42 9.73
N TRP A 76 0.86 -3.10 9.66
CA TRP A 76 2.03 -2.58 8.93
C TRP A 76 3.35 -3.17 9.45
N ASN A 77 3.42 -3.47 10.73
CA ASN A 77 4.60 -4.08 11.34
C ASN A 77 4.84 -5.53 10.87
N SER A 78 3.80 -6.22 10.39
CA SER A 78 3.91 -7.60 9.88
C SER A 78 4.23 -7.70 8.39
N LYS A 79 4.29 -6.59 7.65
CA LYS A 79 4.42 -6.55 6.18
C LYS A 79 5.49 -7.48 5.59
N TYR A 80 6.66 -7.56 6.21
CA TYR A 80 7.75 -8.43 5.75
C TYR A 80 7.45 -9.90 5.99
N THR A 81 6.89 -10.24 7.14
CA THR A 81 6.50 -11.62 7.49
C THR A 81 5.37 -12.10 6.58
N ASP A 82 4.40 -11.23 6.28
CA ASP A 82 3.27 -11.54 5.41
C ASP A 82 3.71 -11.76 3.97
N LEU A 83 4.67 -10.96 3.47
CA LEU A 83 5.32 -11.19 2.15
C LEU A 83 6.13 -12.50 2.14
N GLU A 84 6.93 -12.75 3.17
CA GLU A 84 7.79 -13.93 3.23
C GLU A 84 6.98 -15.23 3.30
N SER A 85 5.90 -15.24 4.06
CA SER A 85 4.99 -16.39 4.20
C SER A 85 4.09 -16.61 2.98
N GLY A 86 3.95 -15.60 2.10
CA GLY A 86 3.00 -15.64 0.98
C GLY A 86 1.55 -15.42 1.42
N THR A 87 1.31 -14.82 2.59
CA THR A 87 -0.01 -14.36 3.01
C THR A 87 -0.51 -13.25 2.10
N ILE A 88 0.42 -12.41 1.64
CA ILE A 88 0.23 -11.40 0.60
C ILE A 88 1.29 -11.55 -0.47
N ASP A 89 0.99 -11.15 -1.70
CA ASP A 89 1.91 -11.17 -2.83
C ASP A 89 2.70 -9.88 -2.97
N CYS A 90 2.11 -8.76 -2.56
CA CYS A 90 2.76 -7.46 -2.52
C CYS A 90 2.17 -6.58 -1.42
N VAL A 91 2.94 -5.55 -1.02
CA VAL A 91 2.47 -4.42 -0.20
C VAL A 91 2.30 -3.22 -1.11
N TRP A 92 1.06 -2.69 -1.20
CA TRP A 92 0.76 -1.50 -1.97
C TRP A 92 -0.08 -0.53 -1.15
N ASN A 93 0.63 0.33 -0.38
CA ASN A 93 0.00 1.18 0.63
C ASN A 93 0.96 2.33 1.03
N GLY A 94 1.41 3.12 0.05
CA GLY A 94 2.36 4.19 0.34
C GLY A 94 3.66 3.68 0.98
N PHE A 95 4.23 2.60 0.44
CA PHE A 95 5.42 1.98 1.03
C PHE A 95 6.69 2.74 0.64
N THR A 96 7.23 3.54 1.57
CA THR A 96 8.48 4.27 1.40
C THR A 96 9.64 3.31 1.13
N CYS A 97 10.31 3.46 -0.02
CA CYS A 97 11.33 2.52 -0.48
C CYS A 97 12.78 2.97 -0.21
N ASN A 98 13.01 4.27 -0.06
CA ASN A 98 14.35 4.87 0.04
C ASN A 98 14.79 5.20 1.48
N THR A 99 14.22 4.51 2.46
CA THR A 99 14.58 4.65 3.88
C THR A 99 15.03 3.32 4.48
N ALA A 100 15.69 3.39 5.63
CA ALA A 100 15.94 2.24 6.48
C ALA A 100 14.81 2.07 7.50
N ASP A 101 14.63 0.86 8.01
CA ASP A 101 13.83 0.60 9.21
C ASP A 101 14.63 0.87 10.49
N ASP A 102 14.01 0.72 11.64
CA ASP A 102 14.61 0.96 12.94
C ASP A 102 15.86 0.12 13.27
N ASP A 103 16.03 -1.02 12.60
CA ASP A 103 17.21 -1.86 12.70
C ASP A 103 18.40 -1.33 11.86
N GLY A 104 18.22 -0.22 11.16
CA GLY A 104 19.20 0.41 10.29
C GLY A 104 19.37 -0.28 8.94
N VAL A 105 18.59 -1.32 8.65
CA VAL A 105 18.64 -2.03 7.37
C VAL A 105 17.75 -1.32 6.36
N LEU A 106 18.29 -1.07 5.16
CA LEU A 106 17.51 -0.48 4.08
C LEU A 106 16.33 -1.38 3.72
N ARG A 107 15.16 -0.79 3.52
CA ARG A 107 13.95 -1.52 3.11
C ARG A 107 14.16 -2.25 1.79
N SER A 108 14.94 -1.68 0.88
CA SER A 108 15.35 -2.30 -0.39
C SER A 108 16.25 -3.55 -0.22
N GLU A 109 16.84 -3.77 0.95
CA GLU A 109 17.54 -5.02 1.24
C GLU A 109 16.58 -6.13 1.70
N LYS A 110 15.43 -5.78 2.25
CA LYS A 110 14.43 -6.72 2.77
C LYS A 110 13.42 -7.19 1.70
N VAL A 111 13.06 -6.32 0.75
CA VAL A 111 12.09 -6.60 -0.31
C VAL A 111 12.59 -6.08 -1.66
N ASP A 112 11.99 -6.55 -2.76
CA ASP A 112 12.16 -5.93 -4.06
C ASP A 112 11.09 -4.87 -4.24
N PHE A 113 11.48 -3.70 -4.72
CA PHE A 113 10.57 -2.60 -5.00
C PHE A 113 10.32 -2.43 -6.49
N SER A 114 9.09 -2.04 -6.84
CA SER A 114 8.77 -1.53 -8.17
C SER A 114 9.47 -0.19 -8.44
N TYR A 115 9.24 0.38 -9.59
CA TYR A 115 9.46 1.81 -9.81
C TYR A 115 8.71 2.65 -8.78
N ASN A 116 9.28 3.83 -8.46
CA ASN A 116 8.63 4.80 -7.59
C ASN A 116 7.42 5.38 -8.31
N TYR A 117 6.24 5.35 -7.68
CA TYR A 117 5.01 5.84 -8.28
C TYR A 117 4.49 7.13 -7.65
N MET A 118 5.10 7.58 -6.53
CA MET A 118 4.68 8.80 -5.82
C MET A 118 5.81 9.37 -4.96
N GLU A 119 5.83 10.70 -4.81
CA GLU A 119 6.62 11.42 -3.81
C GLU A 119 5.82 11.61 -2.52
N ASN A 120 6.49 11.53 -1.38
CA ASN A 120 5.93 11.80 -0.06
C ASN A 120 6.97 12.47 0.86
N ARG A 121 6.53 12.82 2.06
CA ARG A 121 7.33 13.22 3.21
C ARG A 121 6.62 12.79 4.49
N GLN A 122 7.37 12.54 5.53
CA GLN A 122 6.82 12.48 6.88
C GLN A 122 6.61 13.90 7.40
N VAL A 123 5.45 14.16 7.99
CA VAL A 123 5.09 15.48 8.55
C VAL A 123 4.64 15.34 9.99
N ILE A 124 4.77 16.43 10.73
CA ILE A 124 4.25 16.53 12.09
C ILE A 124 2.85 17.12 12.04
N VAL A 125 1.90 16.45 12.69
CA VAL A 125 0.53 16.92 12.89
C VAL A 125 0.28 17.11 14.38
N ALA A 126 -0.16 18.28 14.76
CA ALA A 126 -0.44 18.63 16.16
C ALA A 126 -1.73 19.46 16.27
N LYS A 127 -2.21 19.70 17.49
CA LYS A 127 -3.27 20.69 17.69
C LYS A 127 -2.76 22.09 17.32
N ALA A 128 -3.59 22.90 16.71
CA ALA A 128 -3.24 24.23 16.23
C ALA A 128 -2.73 25.13 17.37
N ASP A 129 -3.16 24.88 18.59
CA ASP A 129 -2.77 25.61 19.82
C ASP A 129 -1.68 24.92 20.63
N ALA A 130 -1.06 23.85 20.12
CA ALA A 130 -0.02 23.07 20.82
C ALA A 130 1.30 23.84 21.02
N GLY A 131 1.49 24.98 20.35
CA GLY A 131 2.70 25.80 20.44
C GLY A 131 3.96 25.13 19.84
N ILE A 132 3.78 24.13 18.95
CA ILE A 132 4.88 23.46 18.23
C ILE A 132 5.14 24.26 16.95
N THR A 133 6.34 24.87 16.84
CA THR A 133 6.77 25.69 15.70
C THR A 133 8.17 25.31 15.21
N SER A 134 8.89 24.50 15.98
CA SER A 134 10.26 24.07 15.69
C SER A 134 10.55 22.70 16.28
N ALA A 135 11.62 22.06 15.84
CA ALA A 135 12.07 20.78 16.39
C ALA A 135 12.41 20.86 17.90
N ALA A 136 12.83 22.02 18.39
CA ALA A 136 13.12 22.22 19.81
C ALA A 136 11.87 22.09 20.69
N ASP A 137 10.70 22.43 20.17
CA ASP A 137 9.42 22.35 20.89
C ASP A 137 8.92 20.92 21.06
N LEU A 138 9.52 19.95 20.37
CA LEU A 138 9.18 18.53 20.46
C LEU A 138 9.84 17.84 21.66
N LYS A 139 10.89 18.41 22.23
CA LYS A 139 11.63 17.81 23.34
C LYS A 139 10.73 17.57 24.56
N GLY A 140 10.77 16.34 25.07
CA GLY A 140 9.96 15.89 26.20
C GLY A 140 8.50 15.54 25.87
N LYS A 141 8.11 15.63 24.59
CA LYS A 141 6.76 15.32 24.11
C LYS A 141 6.61 13.89 23.65
N VAL A 142 5.36 13.46 23.53
CA VAL A 142 4.95 12.12 23.07
C VAL A 142 4.49 12.21 21.62
N ALA A 143 5.16 11.48 20.74
CA ALA A 143 4.80 11.31 19.34
C ALA A 143 3.95 10.05 19.16
N ALA A 144 2.75 10.17 18.59
CA ALA A 144 1.99 9.04 18.08
C ALA A 144 2.51 8.67 16.68
N VAL A 145 2.84 7.39 16.47
CA VAL A 145 3.41 6.86 15.23
C VAL A 145 2.80 5.52 14.87
N GLU A 146 2.70 5.18 13.60
CA GLU A 146 2.39 3.81 13.18
C GLU A 146 3.64 2.95 13.35
N SER A 147 3.52 1.83 14.04
CA SER A 147 4.65 0.94 14.35
C SER A 147 5.29 0.38 13.07
N GLY A 148 6.62 0.46 12.95
CA GLY A 148 7.39 0.01 11.79
C GLY A 148 7.25 0.92 10.56
N SER A 149 6.72 2.15 10.72
CA SER A 149 6.58 3.13 9.63
C SER A 149 7.84 4.00 9.46
N ALA A 150 7.92 4.71 8.33
CA ALA A 150 8.92 5.75 8.14
C ALA A 150 8.71 6.92 9.12
N GLY A 151 7.44 7.18 9.50
CA GLY A 151 7.08 8.17 10.51
C GLY A 151 7.65 7.84 11.88
N GLU A 152 7.65 6.58 12.27
CA GLU A 152 8.29 6.16 13.53
C GLU A 152 9.80 6.42 13.49
N SER A 153 10.47 6.01 12.40
CA SER A 153 11.90 6.25 12.23
C SER A 153 12.23 7.76 12.24
N TYR A 154 11.42 8.57 11.57
CA TYR A 154 11.60 10.03 11.58
C TYR A 154 11.36 10.63 12.98
N ALA A 155 10.32 10.20 13.71
CA ALA A 155 10.06 10.68 15.08
C ALA A 155 11.24 10.42 16.01
N LYS A 156 11.91 9.27 15.87
CA LYS A 156 13.09 8.89 16.67
C LYS A 156 14.34 9.74 16.41
N THR A 157 14.37 10.53 15.33
CA THR A 157 15.48 11.47 15.09
C THR A 157 15.43 12.68 16.01
N PHE A 158 14.30 12.98 16.64
CA PHE A 158 14.15 14.15 17.51
C PHE A 158 14.60 13.84 18.94
N GLU A 159 15.56 14.63 19.44
CA GLU A 159 16.10 14.45 20.79
C GLU A 159 15.03 14.60 21.87
N GLY A 160 14.91 13.61 22.72
CA GLY A 160 14.03 13.64 23.89
C GLY A 160 12.54 13.41 23.57
N VAL A 161 12.19 13.05 22.35
CA VAL A 161 10.84 12.59 21.99
C VAL A 161 10.65 11.16 22.43
N THR A 162 9.46 10.86 22.96
CA THR A 162 9.02 9.49 23.25
C THR A 162 8.01 9.06 22.19
N THR A 163 8.25 7.94 21.49
CA THR A 163 7.30 7.40 20.53
C THR A 163 6.30 6.48 21.20
N LYS A 164 5.03 6.57 20.78
CA LYS A 164 3.95 5.65 21.12
C LYS A 164 3.41 5.04 19.82
N GLY A 165 3.63 3.74 19.64
CA GLY A 165 3.28 3.00 18.43
C GLY A 165 1.81 2.60 18.38
N PHE A 166 1.20 2.69 17.20
CA PHE A 166 -0.17 2.29 16.86
C PHE A 166 -0.16 1.40 15.63
N THR A 167 -1.28 0.74 15.35
CA THR A 167 -1.41 -0.14 14.18
C THR A 167 -1.75 0.62 12.88
N LYS A 168 -2.26 1.86 12.99
CA LYS A 168 -2.67 2.69 11.84
C LYS A 168 -2.27 4.15 12.06
N GLN A 169 -1.95 4.85 10.99
CA GLN A 169 -1.67 6.29 11.05
C GLN A 169 -2.92 7.11 11.46
N THR A 170 -4.12 6.65 11.10
CA THR A 170 -5.38 7.28 11.53
C THR A 170 -5.56 7.25 13.05
N ASP A 171 -5.10 6.18 13.71
CA ASP A 171 -5.14 6.09 15.18
C ASP A 171 -4.21 7.14 15.80
N CYS A 172 -3.07 7.44 15.15
CA CYS A 172 -2.15 8.49 15.61
C CYS A 172 -2.83 9.87 15.64
N LEU A 173 -3.60 10.21 14.60
CA LEU A 173 -4.37 11.46 14.56
C LEU A 173 -5.46 11.49 15.63
N PHE A 174 -6.13 10.36 15.87
CA PHE A 174 -7.12 10.23 16.92
C PHE A 174 -6.52 10.50 18.31
N GLU A 175 -5.34 9.94 18.61
CA GLU A 175 -4.66 10.11 19.90
C GLU A 175 -4.23 11.57 20.13
N VAL A 176 -3.75 12.28 19.09
CA VAL A 176 -3.43 13.71 19.18
C VAL A 176 -4.71 14.52 19.43
N ASN A 177 -5.78 14.21 18.70
CA ASN A 177 -7.06 14.89 18.87
C ASN A 177 -7.64 14.69 20.29
N ALA A 178 -7.53 13.48 20.82
CA ALA A 178 -7.92 13.14 22.19
C ALA A 178 -7.00 13.74 23.28
N GLY A 179 -5.79 14.18 22.91
CA GLY A 179 -4.80 14.75 23.85
C GLY A 179 -4.00 13.69 24.64
N THR A 180 -3.96 12.45 24.16
CA THR A 180 -3.16 11.35 24.74
C THR A 180 -1.78 11.23 24.11
N ALA A 181 -1.54 11.96 23.01
CA ALA A 181 -0.25 12.26 22.43
C ALA A 181 -0.16 13.76 22.11
N ASP A 182 1.05 14.31 22.10
CA ASP A 182 1.28 15.74 21.85
C ASP A 182 1.22 16.05 20.33
N PHE A 183 1.74 15.14 19.53
CA PHE A 183 1.76 15.24 18.06
C PHE A 183 1.79 13.86 17.43
N ALA A 184 1.47 13.78 16.14
CA ALA A 184 1.66 12.59 15.32
C ALA A 184 2.74 12.83 14.26
N VAL A 185 3.45 11.77 13.88
CA VAL A 185 4.29 11.75 12.69
C VAL A 185 3.68 10.79 11.70
N VAL A 186 3.24 11.32 10.58
CA VAL A 186 2.45 10.59 9.57
C VAL A 186 2.84 11.04 8.17
N ASP A 187 2.43 10.28 7.17
CA ASP A 187 2.59 10.63 5.76
C ASP A 187 1.87 11.94 5.41
N ALA A 188 2.53 12.79 4.63
CA ALA A 188 1.94 14.07 4.20
C ALA A 188 0.64 13.89 3.42
N GLN A 189 0.50 12.80 2.66
CA GLN A 189 -0.72 12.50 1.92
C GLN A 189 -1.89 12.24 2.87
N LEU A 190 -1.67 11.45 3.94
CA LEU A 190 -2.66 11.23 4.99
C LEU A 190 -2.96 12.53 5.74
N ALA A 191 -1.94 13.25 6.16
CA ALA A 191 -2.14 14.51 6.89
C ALA A 191 -3.00 15.50 6.12
N LYS A 192 -2.76 15.69 4.81
CA LYS A 192 -3.56 16.55 3.93
C LYS A 192 -5.01 16.10 3.81
N SER A 193 -5.27 14.80 3.96
CA SER A 193 -6.64 14.26 3.87
C SER A 193 -7.47 14.54 5.12
N TYR A 194 -6.85 14.63 6.29
CA TYR A 194 -7.55 14.69 7.58
C TYR A 194 -7.33 15.99 8.34
N ALA A 195 -6.12 16.54 8.45
CA ALA A 195 -5.82 17.69 9.27
C ALA A 195 -6.62 18.92 8.82
N GLY A 196 -7.24 19.61 9.79
CA GLY A 196 -8.10 20.77 9.56
C GLY A 196 -9.49 20.43 9.04
N LYS A 197 -9.92 19.15 9.01
CA LYS A 197 -11.19 18.69 8.43
C LYS A 197 -11.99 17.82 9.41
N GLY A 198 -13.33 17.93 9.35
CA GLY A 198 -14.23 17.08 10.10
C GLY A 198 -13.88 16.97 11.59
N ASP A 199 -13.77 15.76 12.11
CA ASP A 199 -13.43 15.50 13.50
C ASP A 199 -11.99 15.95 13.87
N TYR A 200 -11.14 16.20 12.87
CA TYR A 200 -9.76 16.67 13.03
C TYR A 200 -9.57 18.16 12.70
N ALA A 201 -10.65 18.96 12.76
CA ALA A 201 -10.61 20.39 12.48
C ALA A 201 -9.65 21.19 13.41
N SER A 202 -9.36 20.67 14.60
CA SER A 202 -8.40 21.24 15.55
C SER A 202 -6.95 20.92 15.25
N LEU A 203 -6.68 19.94 14.35
CA LEU A 203 -5.34 19.52 14.01
C LEU A 203 -4.80 20.30 12.81
N THR A 204 -3.50 20.53 12.80
CA THR A 204 -2.78 21.17 11.70
C THR A 204 -1.47 20.45 11.40
N ILE A 205 -1.01 20.53 10.16
CA ILE A 205 0.33 20.16 9.77
C ILE A 205 1.25 21.29 10.25
N VAL A 206 2.32 20.95 10.97
CA VAL A 206 3.30 21.93 11.47
C VAL A 206 4.23 22.30 10.32
N ASP A 207 4.23 23.58 9.95
CA ASP A 207 5.07 24.10 8.87
C ASP A 207 6.57 23.98 9.19
N GLY A 208 7.35 23.61 8.17
CA GLY A 208 8.81 23.54 8.27
C GLY A 208 9.35 22.33 9.02
N LEU A 209 8.49 21.45 9.53
CA LEU A 209 8.86 20.20 10.20
C LEU A 209 8.43 18.99 9.34
N SER A 210 9.27 18.64 8.39
CA SER A 210 9.08 17.45 7.54
C SER A 210 10.40 16.72 7.33
N SER A 211 10.30 15.43 6.98
CA SER A 211 11.47 14.68 6.49
C SER A 211 11.96 15.21 5.14
N ASP A 212 13.09 14.70 4.66
CA ASP A 212 13.45 14.76 3.25
C ASP A 212 12.40 14.08 2.39
N VAL A 213 12.48 14.28 1.07
CA VAL A 213 11.61 13.60 0.11
C VAL A 213 11.84 12.09 0.20
N GLU A 214 10.74 11.38 0.30
CA GLU A 214 10.70 9.92 0.21
C GLU A 214 9.84 9.50 -0.98
N TYR A 215 10.02 8.26 -1.44
CA TYR A 215 9.31 7.73 -2.58
C TYR A 215 8.51 6.50 -2.19
N TYR A 216 7.28 6.41 -2.67
CA TYR A 216 6.48 5.19 -2.58
C TYR A 216 6.75 4.27 -3.75
N ALA A 217 6.94 3.00 -3.43
CA ALA A 217 7.03 1.92 -4.39
C ALA A 217 6.24 0.71 -3.87
N ILE A 218 5.96 -0.24 -4.75
CA ILE A 218 5.25 -1.48 -4.41
C ILE A 218 6.29 -2.49 -3.93
N GLY A 219 6.10 -3.01 -2.72
CA GLY A 219 7.02 -4.00 -2.14
C GLY A 219 6.61 -5.43 -2.48
N PHE A 220 7.59 -6.23 -2.93
CA PHE A 220 7.43 -7.65 -3.25
C PHE A 220 8.44 -8.47 -2.46
N LYS A 221 8.16 -9.77 -2.25
CA LYS A 221 9.16 -10.70 -1.76
C LYS A 221 10.40 -10.68 -2.66
N LYS A 222 11.60 -10.79 -2.07
CA LYS A 222 12.87 -10.84 -2.80
C LYS A 222 12.85 -11.91 -3.89
N GLY A 223 13.28 -11.53 -5.11
CA GLY A 223 13.32 -12.39 -6.28
C GLY A 223 11.97 -12.61 -6.96
N SER A 224 10.95 -11.81 -6.64
CA SER A 224 9.62 -11.91 -7.27
C SER A 224 9.67 -11.49 -8.75
N GLU A 225 9.17 -12.36 -9.63
CA GLU A 225 8.99 -12.04 -11.05
C GLU A 225 7.90 -10.98 -11.31
N LEU A 226 7.05 -10.72 -10.31
CA LEU A 226 5.99 -9.70 -10.41
C LEU A 226 6.56 -8.30 -10.51
N THR A 227 7.70 -8.02 -9.89
CA THR A 227 8.34 -6.70 -9.90
C THR A 227 8.54 -6.18 -11.33
N ALA A 228 9.14 -6.98 -12.19
CA ALA A 228 9.38 -6.59 -13.59
C ALA A 228 8.06 -6.42 -14.37
N LYS A 229 7.10 -7.34 -14.18
CA LYS A 229 5.79 -7.27 -14.86
C LYS A 229 5.00 -6.03 -14.45
N VAL A 230 5.05 -5.67 -13.16
CA VAL A 230 4.37 -4.47 -12.63
C VAL A 230 5.04 -3.22 -13.16
N ASN A 231 6.37 -3.15 -13.22
CA ASN A 231 7.08 -2.01 -13.79
C ASN A 231 6.68 -1.76 -15.26
N GLU A 232 6.59 -2.81 -16.08
CA GLU A 232 6.11 -2.69 -17.46
C GLU A 232 4.67 -2.16 -17.55
N GLN A 233 3.79 -2.52 -16.62
CA GLN A 233 2.43 -2.01 -16.59
C GLN A 233 2.37 -0.56 -16.10
N LEU A 234 3.18 -0.17 -15.11
CA LEU A 234 3.29 1.22 -14.67
C LEU A 234 3.72 2.13 -15.83
N GLU A 235 4.71 1.71 -16.64
CA GLU A 235 5.11 2.46 -17.84
C GLU A 235 3.96 2.63 -18.83
N LYS A 236 3.21 1.55 -19.12
CA LYS A 236 2.07 1.58 -20.05
C LYS A 236 0.95 2.51 -19.56
N LEU A 237 0.58 2.37 -18.29
CA LEU A 237 -0.48 3.16 -17.65
C LEU A 237 -0.07 4.63 -17.43
N GLY A 238 1.23 4.90 -17.28
CA GLY A 238 1.78 6.25 -17.30
C GLY A 238 1.66 6.87 -18.68
N ALA A 239 2.12 6.16 -19.72
CA ALA A 239 2.10 6.63 -21.11
C ALA A 239 0.69 6.85 -21.69
N ASP A 240 -0.30 6.03 -21.29
CA ASP A 240 -1.69 6.18 -21.76
C ASP A 240 -2.52 7.19 -20.94
N GLY A 241 -1.93 7.77 -19.88
CA GLY A 241 -2.54 8.78 -19.01
C GLY A 241 -3.48 8.21 -17.95
N THR A 242 -3.54 6.90 -17.74
CA THR A 242 -4.37 6.27 -16.70
C THR A 242 -3.91 6.70 -15.31
N ILE A 243 -2.59 6.68 -15.04
CA ILE A 243 -2.04 7.12 -13.75
C ILE A 243 -2.37 8.59 -13.48
N ALA A 244 -2.23 9.47 -14.48
CA ALA A 244 -2.57 10.89 -14.34
C ALA A 244 -4.05 11.11 -13.97
N LYS A 245 -4.96 10.39 -14.63
CA LYS A 245 -6.41 10.46 -14.34
C LYS A 245 -6.74 9.97 -12.92
N LEU A 246 -6.10 8.89 -12.47
CA LEU A 246 -6.28 8.41 -11.10
C LEU A 246 -5.72 9.41 -10.08
N ALA A 247 -4.55 9.99 -10.38
CA ALA A 247 -3.94 11.01 -9.52
C ALA A 247 -4.82 12.26 -9.37
N GLU A 248 -5.44 12.72 -10.46
CA GLU A 248 -6.43 13.81 -10.43
C GLU A 248 -7.68 13.42 -9.61
N LYS A 249 -8.22 12.22 -9.85
CA LYS A 249 -9.41 11.70 -9.14
C LYS A 249 -9.24 11.72 -7.62
N TYR A 250 -8.05 11.38 -7.14
CA TYR A 250 -7.75 11.28 -5.70
C TYR A 250 -7.00 12.49 -5.13
N GLY A 251 -6.79 13.55 -5.94
CA GLY A 251 -6.18 14.81 -5.49
C GLY A 251 -4.68 14.70 -5.20
N VAL A 252 -3.98 13.74 -5.80
CA VAL A 252 -2.54 13.48 -5.60
C VAL A 252 -1.67 13.80 -6.83
N ALA A 253 -2.23 14.50 -7.80
CA ALA A 253 -1.56 14.77 -9.09
C ALA A 253 -0.21 15.52 -8.95
N THR A 254 -0.01 16.28 -7.88
CA THR A 254 1.24 17.02 -7.65
C THR A 254 2.39 16.17 -7.13
N THR A 255 2.11 14.94 -6.69
CA THR A 255 3.09 14.02 -6.09
C THR A 255 3.14 12.66 -6.81
N ALA A 256 2.13 12.34 -7.62
CA ALA A 256 2.13 11.13 -8.43
C ALA A 256 3.20 11.20 -9.53
N ILE A 257 3.93 10.11 -9.71
CA ILE A 257 4.92 9.94 -10.78
C ILE A 257 4.23 9.22 -11.93
N THR A 258 4.24 9.83 -13.11
CA THR A 258 3.56 9.33 -14.32
C THR A 258 4.53 8.98 -15.45
N ASP A 259 5.79 9.38 -15.32
CA ASP A 259 6.89 9.04 -16.24
C ASP A 259 7.96 8.23 -15.47
N PHE A 260 8.30 7.08 -16.01
CA PHE A 260 9.25 6.14 -15.41
C PHE A 260 10.54 5.98 -16.21
N ALA A 261 10.78 6.84 -17.20
CA ALA A 261 11.92 6.71 -18.13
C ALA A 261 13.27 6.74 -17.40
N ASP A 262 13.39 7.56 -16.36
CA ASP A 262 14.62 7.73 -15.58
C ASP A 262 14.82 6.65 -14.47
N GLN A 263 13.91 5.69 -14.37
CA GLN A 263 13.97 4.64 -13.34
C GLN A 263 14.41 3.26 -13.88
N LYS A 264 14.84 3.22 -15.16
CA LYS A 264 15.26 1.98 -15.86
C LYS A 264 16.69 1.58 -15.56
#